data_12819d56126e7b2f50214edffa27edb7
#
_entry.id   12819d56126e7b2f50214edffa27edb7
#
_cell.length_a   1.000
_cell.length_b   1.000
_cell.length_c   1.000
_cell.angle_alpha   90.00
_cell.angle_beta   90.00
_cell.angle_gamma   90.00
#
_symmetry.space_group_name_H-M   'P 1'
#
loop_
_entity.id
_entity.type
_entity.pdbx_description
1 polymer ?
#
loop_
_entity_poly.entity_id
_entity_poly.type
_entity_poly.pdbx_seq_one_letter_code
_entity_poly.pdbx_strand_id
1 'polypeptide(L)'
;MMPSYPVLCYTRGCGRPAVYKIAARWSDGATQELKTYALTCAKCLAESFRQSRQKQAACRLAPGETLEVPGIYELAHGQRDRQLQRRPDLEAELLSNH
;
A
#
# COMPACT_ATOMS: atom_id res chain seq x y z
N MET A 1 3.82 28.44 -3.32
CA MET A 1 3.14 27.20 -2.94
C MET A 1 3.04 26.29 -4.15
N MET A 2 3.58 25.09 -4.04
CA MET A 2 3.50 24.17 -5.15
C MET A 2 2.08 23.63 -5.28
N PRO A 3 1.50 23.61 -6.47
CA PRO A 3 0.22 22.97 -6.66
C PRO A 3 0.37 21.49 -6.36
N SER A 4 -0.53 20.96 -5.57
CA SER A 4 -0.53 19.51 -5.29
C SER A 4 -1.22 18.81 -6.45
N TYR A 5 -0.47 17.93 -7.08
CA TYR A 5 -1.00 17.10 -8.13
C TYR A 5 -1.76 15.93 -7.50
N PRO A 6 -2.95 15.60 -7.99
CA PRO A 6 -3.65 14.44 -7.48
C PRO A 6 -2.85 13.18 -7.77
N VAL A 7 -2.70 12.35 -6.75
CA VAL A 7 -2.11 11.03 -6.94
C VAL A 7 -3.20 10.12 -7.50
N LEU A 8 -2.92 9.50 -8.62
CA LEU A 8 -3.92 8.69 -9.32
C LEU A 8 -3.78 7.22 -8.97
N CYS A 9 -4.90 6.52 -9.05
CA CYS A 9 -4.96 5.07 -8.87
C CYS A 9 -4.04 4.38 -9.88
N TYR A 10 -3.28 3.39 -9.43
CA TYR A 10 -2.34 2.65 -10.27
C TYR A 10 -3.03 1.73 -11.27
N THR A 11 -4.31 1.44 -11.07
CA THR A 11 -5.04 0.56 -11.98
C THR A 11 -5.11 1.20 -13.36
N ARG A 12 -4.63 0.45 -14.35
CA ARG A 12 -4.58 0.92 -15.73
C ARG A 12 -5.98 1.28 -16.21
N GLY A 13 -6.15 2.49 -16.74
CA GLY A 13 -7.42 2.97 -17.27
C GLY A 13 -8.40 3.46 -16.23
N CYS A 14 -8.05 3.41 -14.92
CA CYS A 14 -8.96 3.88 -13.88
C CYS A 14 -9.13 5.40 -13.87
N GLY A 15 -8.00 6.13 -13.84
CA GLY A 15 -8.00 7.60 -13.86
C GLY A 15 -8.56 8.29 -12.63
N ARG A 16 -8.98 7.56 -11.61
CA ARG A 16 -9.54 8.14 -10.38
C ARG A 16 -8.43 8.54 -9.41
N PRO A 17 -8.67 9.54 -8.55
CA PRO A 17 -7.72 9.85 -7.50
C PRO A 17 -7.54 8.65 -6.56
N ALA A 18 -6.31 8.41 -6.15
CA ALA A 18 -6.02 7.39 -5.15
C ALA A 18 -6.39 7.92 -3.77
N VAL A 19 -7.02 7.06 -2.96
CA VAL A 19 -7.38 7.38 -1.58
C VAL A 19 -6.75 6.41 -0.59
N TYR A 20 -6.14 5.33 -1.07
CA TYR A 20 -5.44 4.34 -0.24
C TYR A 20 -4.07 4.03 -0.80
N LYS A 21 -3.18 3.70 0.10
CA LYS A 21 -1.84 3.21 -0.21
C LYS A 21 -1.72 1.78 0.31
N ILE A 22 -1.30 0.87 -0.53
CA ILE A 22 -1.00 -0.49 -0.12
C ILE A 22 0.51 -0.63 -0.02
N ALA A 23 1.00 -0.93 1.17
CA ALA A 23 2.42 -0.94 1.44
C ALA A 23 2.77 -1.98 2.50
N ALA A 24 4.01 -2.42 2.50
CA ALA A 24 4.51 -3.38 3.46
C ALA A 24 5.80 -2.86 4.09
N ARG A 25 5.96 -3.10 5.38
CA ARG A 25 7.15 -2.69 6.10
C ARG A 25 8.28 -3.67 5.81
N TRP A 26 9.38 -3.12 5.33
CA TRP A 26 10.61 -3.86 5.06
C TRP A 26 11.68 -3.44 6.07
N SER A 27 12.53 -4.38 6.45
CA SER A 27 13.68 -4.11 7.33
C SER A 27 14.83 -5.02 6.98
N ASP A 28 16.05 -4.50 7.10
CA ASP A 28 17.27 -5.30 7.00
C ASP A 28 17.96 -5.48 8.37
N GLY A 29 17.25 -5.08 9.44
CA GLY A 29 17.79 -5.10 10.79
C GLY A 29 18.39 -3.77 11.24
N ALA A 30 18.88 -2.97 10.31
CA ALA A 30 19.44 -1.64 10.59
C ALA A 30 18.56 -0.52 10.07
N THR A 31 17.91 -0.74 8.94
CA THR A 31 17.06 0.25 8.27
C THR A 31 15.65 -0.30 8.10
N GLN A 32 14.65 0.56 8.20
CA GLN A 32 13.25 0.19 7.97
C GLN A 32 12.65 1.13 6.93
N GLU A 33 11.87 0.57 6.03
CA GLU A 33 11.19 1.33 4.99
C GLU A 33 9.78 0.81 4.82
N LEU A 34 8.88 1.72 4.40
CA LEU A 34 7.53 1.35 3.98
C LEU A 34 7.54 1.21 2.46
N LYS A 35 7.49 -0.03 2.00
CA LYS A 35 7.57 -0.34 0.57
C LYS A 35 6.18 -0.26 -0.05
N THR A 36 5.99 0.69 -0.97
CA THR A 36 4.70 0.92 -1.63
C THR A 36 4.49 -0.08 -2.76
N TYR A 37 3.38 -0.80 -2.71
CA TYR A 37 2.97 -1.70 -3.80
C TYR A 37 2.00 -1.05 -4.74
N ALA A 38 1.06 -0.26 -4.22
CA ALA A 38 0.07 0.38 -5.06
C ALA A 38 -0.54 1.59 -4.37
N LEU A 39 -0.99 2.54 -5.19
CA LEU A 39 -1.86 3.64 -4.78
C LEU A 39 -3.17 3.38 -5.49
N THR A 40 -4.29 3.39 -4.76
CA THR A 40 -5.55 2.92 -5.32
C THR A 40 -6.74 3.74 -4.86
N CYS A 41 -7.74 3.83 -5.71
CA CYS A 41 -9.05 4.36 -5.32
C CYS A 41 -9.83 3.29 -4.55
N ALA A 42 -10.94 3.70 -3.93
CA ALA A 42 -11.75 2.76 -3.15
C ALA A 42 -12.30 1.62 -4.01
N LYS A 43 -12.59 1.90 -5.27
CA LYS A 43 -13.18 0.91 -6.18
C LYS A 43 -12.20 -0.19 -6.59
N CYS A 44 -10.91 0.16 -6.72
CA CYS A 44 -9.87 -0.80 -7.13
C CYS A 44 -9.15 -1.43 -5.94
N LEU A 45 -9.53 -1.07 -4.71
CA LEU A 45 -8.81 -1.46 -3.51
C LEU A 45 -8.68 -2.98 -3.37
N ALA A 46 -9.78 -3.71 -3.50
CA ALA A 46 -9.80 -5.16 -3.28
C ALA A 46 -8.84 -5.88 -4.23
N GLU A 47 -8.89 -5.55 -5.52
CA GLU A 47 -8.04 -6.19 -6.53
C GLU A 47 -6.57 -5.78 -6.35
N SER A 48 -6.33 -4.50 -6.08
CA SER A 48 -4.97 -4.01 -5.85
C SER A 48 -4.35 -4.64 -4.60
N PHE A 49 -5.14 -4.83 -3.55
CA PHE A 49 -4.68 -5.48 -2.33
C PHE A 49 -4.33 -6.94 -2.59
N ARG A 50 -5.16 -7.66 -3.33
CA ARG A 50 -4.91 -9.05 -3.72
C ARG A 50 -3.61 -9.18 -4.51
N GLN A 51 -3.42 -8.33 -5.51
CA GLN A 51 -2.21 -8.32 -6.33
C GLN A 51 -0.96 -7.99 -5.52
N SER A 52 -1.08 -7.03 -4.59
CA SER A 52 0.03 -6.64 -3.74
C SER A 52 0.47 -7.79 -2.82
N ARG A 53 -0.48 -8.54 -2.30
CA ARG A 53 -0.19 -9.71 -1.47
C ARG A 53 0.52 -10.80 -2.28
N GLN A 54 0.13 -10.99 -3.53
CA GLN A 54 0.79 -11.94 -4.41
C GLN A 54 2.24 -11.53 -4.70
N LYS A 55 2.46 -10.24 -4.96
CA LYS A 55 3.81 -9.71 -5.20
C LYS A 55 4.69 -9.87 -3.96
N GLN A 56 4.15 -9.57 -2.79
CA GLN A 56 4.89 -9.72 -1.53
C GLN A 56 5.29 -11.18 -1.30
N ALA A 57 4.37 -12.11 -1.53
CA ALA A 57 4.62 -13.54 -1.33
C ALA A 57 5.69 -14.08 -2.30
N ALA A 58 5.80 -13.48 -3.48
CA ALA A 58 6.81 -13.86 -4.47
C ALA A 58 8.15 -13.15 -4.29
N CYS A 59 8.24 -12.21 -3.35
CA CYS A 59 9.45 -11.43 -3.12
C CYS A 59 10.55 -12.30 -2.51
N ARG A 60 11.75 -12.23 -3.06
CA ARG A 60 12.91 -12.91 -2.50
C ARG A 60 13.65 -11.94 -1.60
N LEU A 61 13.88 -12.39 -0.36
CA LEU A 61 14.58 -11.59 0.63
C LEU A 61 16.01 -12.10 0.78
N ALA A 62 16.95 -11.17 0.95
CA ALA A 62 18.32 -11.50 1.30
C ALA A 62 18.39 -11.88 2.79
N PRO A 63 19.45 -12.59 3.23
CA PRO A 63 19.60 -12.89 4.65
C PRO A 63 19.58 -11.62 5.49
N GLY A 64 18.81 -11.67 6.58
CA GLY A 64 18.65 -10.52 7.49
C GLY A 64 17.53 -9.57 7.11
N GLU A 65 16.95 -9.72 5.94
CA GLU A 65 15.81 -8.91 5.53
C GLU A 65 14.49 -9.53 5.97
N THR A 66 13.54 -8.66 6.35
CA THR A 66 12.16 -9.06 6.64
C THR A 66 11.21 -8.18 5.85
N LEU A 67 10.07 -8.73 5.48
CA LEU A 67 9.03 -8.01 4.77
C LEU A 67 7.68 -8.47 5.31
N GLU A 68 6.96 -7.55 5.92
CA GLU A 68 5.64 -7.85 6.46
C GLU A 68 4.62 -8.01 5.34
N VAL A 69 3.45 -8.57 5.66
CA VAL A 69 2.35 -8.62 4.71
C VAL A 69 1.87 -7.20 4.41
N PRO A 70 1.39 -6.94 3.18
CA PRO A 70 0.93 -5.60 2.85
C PRO A 70 -0.23 -5.16 3.73
N GLY A 71 -0.21 -3.89 4.11
CA GLY A 71 -1.29 -3.23 4.83
C GLY A 71 -1.91 -2.15 3.98
N ILE A 72 -3.11 -1.72 4.37
CA ILE A 72 -3.84 -0.64 3.71
C ILE A 72 -3.76 0.61 4.56
N TYR A 73 -3.34 1.72 3.96
CA TYR A 73 -3.19 3.00 4.63
C TYR A 73 -4.06 4.04 3.94
N GLU A 74 -4.68 4.91 4.71
CA GLU A 74 -5.39 6.06 4.15
C GLU A 74 -4.40 7.10 3.66
N LEU A 75 -4.61 7.58 2.45
CA LEU A 75 -3.83 8.71 1.94
C LEU A 75 -4.46 10.00 2.42
N ALA A 76 -3.65 10.84 3.05
CA ALA A 76 -4.07 12.17 3.42
C ALA A 76 -3.09 13.16 2.81
N HIS A 77 -3.64 14.25 2.31
CA HIS A 77 -2.88 15.25 1.58
C HIS A 77 -1.75 15.83 2.45
N GLY A 78 -0.53 15.79 1.94
CA GLY A 78 0.62 16.34 2.65
C GLY A 78 1.19 15.48 3.76
N GLN A 79 0.65 14.28 4.00
CA GLN A 79 1.18 13.39 5.03
C GLN A 79 2.32 12.53 4.49
N ARG A 80 3.30 12.29 5.36
CA ARG A 80 4.40 11.39 5.09
C ARG A 80 4.02 9.96 5.49
N ASP A 81 4.78 8.96 5.02
CA ASP A 81 4.50 7.55 5.27
C ASP A 81 4.28 7.23 6.75
N ARG A 82 5.08 7.81 7.64
CA ARG A 82 4.96 7.55 9.08
C ARG A 82 3.73 8.19 9.71
N GLN A 83 3.07 9.10 8.99
CA GLN A 83 1.86 9.79 9.44
C GLN A 83 0.60 9.17 8.84
N LEU A 84 0.75 8.24 7.91
CA LEU A 84 -0.40 7.59 7.29
C LEU A 84 -1.06 6.65 8.29
N GLN A 85 -2.37 6.66 8.28
CA GLN A 85 -3.17 5.83 9.18
C GLN A 85 -3.47 4.49 8.52
N ARG A 86 -3.01 3.42 9.16
CA ARG A 86 -3.31 2.06 8.70
C ARG A 86 -4.77 1.73 8.99
N ARG A 87 -5.37 0.98 8.09
CA ARG A 87 -6.76 0.56 8.19
C ARG A 87 -6.85 -0.97 8.27
N PRO A 88 -6.57 -1.55 9.45
CA PRO A 88 -6.64 -3.01 9.61
C PRO A 88 -8.06 -3.55 9.46
N ASP A 89 -9.08 -2.72 9.68
CA ASP A 89 -10.48 -3.09 9.45
C ASP A 89 -10.74 -3.43 7.99
N LEU A 90 -10.20 -2.63 7.07
CA LEU A 90 -10.33 -2.88 5.63
C LEU A 90 -9.55 -4.14 5.21
N GLU A 91 -8.37 -4.32 5.78
CA GLU A 91 -7.55 -5.50 5.52
C GLU A 91 -8.30 -6.77 5.90
N ALA A 92 -8.89 -6.78 7.10
CA ALA A 92 -9.64 -7.93 7.60
C ALA A 92 -10.87 -8.21 6.74
N GLU A 93 -11.59 -7.17 6.34
CA GLU A 93 -12.77 -7.30 5.49
C GLU A 93 -12.43 -7.94 4.14
N LEU A 94 -11.35 -7.45 3.50
CA LEU A 94 -10.95 -7.98 2.20
C LEU A 94 -10.36 -9.38 2.29
N LEU A 95 -9.73 -9.73 3.41
CA LEU A 95 -9.22 -11.08 3.64
C LEU A 95 -10.35 -12.08 3.88
N SER A 96 -11.48 -11.63 4.40
CA SER A 96 -12.64 -12.47 4.67
C SER A 96 -13.51 -12.70 3.42
N ASN A 97 -13.48 -11.77 2.47
CA ASN A 97 -14.29 -11.81 1.26
C ASN A 97 -13.49 -12.40 0.10
N HIS A 98 -13.61 -13.69 -0.05
CA HIS A 98 -12.99 -14.40 -1.17
C HIS A 98 -13.99 -14.72 -2.23
#